data_d4716a6d317b70186bebc929689b6c7b
#
_entry.id   d4716a6d317b70186bebc929689b6c7b
#
_cell.length_a   1.000
_cell.length_b   1.000
_cell.length_c   1.000
_cell.angle_alpha   90.00
_cell.angle_beta   90.00
_cell.angle_gamma   90.00
#
_symmetry.space_group_name_H-M   'P 1'
#
loop_
_entity.id
_entity.type
_entity.pdbx_description
1 polymer ?
#
loop_
_entity_poly.entity_id
_entity_poly.type
_entity_poly.pdbx_seq_one_letter_code
_entity_poly.pdbx_strand_id
1 'polypeptide(L)'
;HLMRDAAAVRLLKTIEEPAKQMVFILLADQIVPSLTTLNSRCVTITFSRLTDQDVAESLISEGVFPDTALTVAKASQGNLDRARLLVTDSHLLRRQESFATIAMRLDGTGAAVVKIVAEIVEQLDQAASALQIRHEREIKELEDRVALTGERGSGRKTITDRHKRELRKLRTDELRSGLGQFAKTYSDLICAQPDLSDGEEIMHAIQLIHKTISSLGLNTNETLALHALLLKCPSLSEVSRNITSLVG
;
A
#
# COMPACT_ATOMS: atom_id res chain seq x y z
N HIS A 1 11.18 -11.13 4.11
CA HIS A 1 11.64 -9.98 4.91
C HIS A 1 11.25 -10.07 6.40
N LEU A 2 10.42 -11.05 6.77
CA LEU A 2 10.03 -11.30 8.18
C LEU A 2 11.06 -12.15 8.94
N MET A 3 12.03 -12.72 8.23
CA MET A 3 13.06 -13.57 8.84
C MET A 3 14.16 -12.69 9.45
N ARG A 4 14.50 -12.94 10.72
CA ARG A 4 15.65 -12.29 11.37
C ARG A 4 16.96 -12.89 10.83
N ASP A 5 18.02 -12.09 10.74
CA ASP A 5 19.31 -12.52 10.21
C ASP A 5 19.84 -13.79 10.88
N ALA A 6 19.69 -13.91 12.20
CA ALA A 6 20.07 -15.11 12.94
C ALA A 6 19.28 -16.39 12.53
N ALA A 7 18.04 -16.24 12.08
CA ALA A 7 17.24 -17.36 11.57
C ALA A 7 17.66 -17.73 10.14
N ALA A 8 17.99 -16.73 9.30
CA ALA A 8 18.49 -16.95 7.96
C ALA A 8 19.79 -17.78 7.98
N VAL A 9 20.74 -17.44 8.87
CA VAL A 9 22.00 -18.18 9.03
C VAL A 9 21.77 -19.64 9.46
N ARG A 10 20.81 -19.91 10.35
CA ARG A 10 20.49 -21.29 10.76
C ARG A 10 19.88 -22.11 9.64
N LEU A 11 19.10 -21.46 8.77
CA LEU A 11 18.44 -22.13 7.63
C LEU A 11 19.44 -22.52 6.53
N LEU A 12 20.55 -21.76 6.37
CA LEU A 12 21.58 -22.03 5.37
C LEU A 12 22.07 -23.48 5.43
N LYS A 13 22.46 -23.94 6.64
CA LYS A 13 22.98 -25.29 6.82
C LYS A 13 21.98 -26.38 6.43
N THR A 14 20.69 -26.16 6.69
CA THR A 14 19.63 -27.11 6.36
C THR A 14 19.31 -27.10 4.86
N ILE A 15 19.51 -25.97 4.16
CA ILE A 15 19.28 -25.86 2.72
C ILE A 15 20.49 -26.42 1.95
N GLU A 16 21.71 -26.29 2.47
CA GLU A 16 22.92 -26.84 1.87
C GLU A 16 22.96 -28.38 1.93
N GLU A 17 22.49 -28.95 3.04
CA GLU A 17 22.46 -30.41 3.26
C GLU A 17 21.04 -30.89 3.58
N PRO A 18 20.11 -30.84 2.61
CA PRO A 18 18.73 -31.28 2.86
C PRO A 18 18.68 -32.78 3.08
N ALA A 19 17.78 -33.23 3.97
CA ALA A 19 17.48 -34.64 4.10
C ALA A 19 16.92 -35.21 2.79
N LYS A 20 17.13 -36.50 2.53
CA LYS A 20 16.62 -37.16 1.31
C LYS A 20 15.12 -36.90 1.14
N GLN A 21 14.72 -36.51 -0.06
CA GLN A 21 13.33 -36.20 -0.44
C GLN A 21 12.73 -34.93 0.17
N MET A 22 13.56 -34.01 0.72
CA MET A 22 13.07 -32.74 1.26
C MET A 22 13.14 -31.65 0.19
N VAL A 23 12.07 -30.87 0.07
CA VAL A 23 11.97 -29.68 -0.80
C VAL A 23 11.65 -28.48 0.08
N PHE A 24 12.41 -27.39 -0.07
CA PHE A 24 12.15 -26.12 0.58
C PHE A 24 11.52 -25.15 -0.39
N ILE A 25 10.39 -24.55 -0.01
CA ILE A 25 9.75 -23.46 -0.74
C ILE A 25 9.80 -22.23 0.14
N LEU A 26 10.59 -21.22 -0.29
CA LEU A 26 10.74 -19.95 0.42
C LEU A 26 9.93 -18.89 -0.30
N LEU A 27 9.04 -18.22 0.42
CA LEU A 27 8.24 -17.11 -0.10
C LEU A 27 8.82 -15.79 0.39
N ALA A 28 9.05 -14.86 -0.52
CA ALA A 28 9.56 -13.52 -0.20
C ALA A 28 8.93 -12.48 -1.12
N ASP A 29 8.56 -11.35 -0.56
CA ASP A 29 8.05 -10.20 -1.35
C ASP A 29 9.20 -9.48 -2.06
N GLN A 30 10.39 -9.51 -1.46
CA GLN A 30 11.60 -8.91 -2.00
C GLN A 30 12.86 -9.61 -1.45
N ILE A 31 13.91 -9.61 -2.22
CA ILE A 31 15.21 -10.12 -1.81
C ILE A 31 15.97 -8.98 -1.12
N VAL A 32 15.98 -9.02 0.22
CA VAL A 32 16.79 -8.08 1.03
C VAL A 32 18.24 -8.58 1.15
N PRO A 33 19.22 -7.70 1.44
CA PRO A 33 20.63 -8.09 1.55
C PRO A 33 20.91 -9.28 2.48
N SER A 34 20.19 -9.40 3.58
CA SER A 34 20.29 -10.52 4.52
C SER A 34 19.85 -11.88 3.94
N LEU A 35 19.08 -11.88 2.85
CA LEU A 35 18.61 -13.10 2.19
C LEU A 35 19.43 -13.46 0.94
N THR A 36 20.42 -12.65 0.56
CA THR A 36 21.23 -12.87 -0.67
C THR A 36 21.93 -14.23 -0.63
N THR A 37 22.44 -14.63 0.53
CA THR A 37 23.13 -15.91 0.72
C THR A 37 22.19 -17.12 0.61
N LEU A 38 20.93 -16.97 1.04
CA LEU A 38 19.87 -17.99 0.83
C LEU A 38 19.47 -18.03 -0.64
N ASN A 39 19.28 -16.87 -1.26
CA ASN A 39 18.87 -16.75 -2.66
C ASN A 39 19.86 -17.41 -3.62
N SER A 40 21.18 -17.28 -3.35
CA SER A 40 22.22 -17.92 -4.19
C SER A 40 22.17 -19.46 -4.19
N ARG A 41 21.45 -20.08 -3.27
CA ARG A 41 21.27 -21.52 -3.12
C ARG A 41 19.89 -22.01 -3.51
N CYS A 42 19.03 -21.12 -4.00
CA CYS A 42 17.67 -21.42 -4.41
C CYS A 42 17.48 -21.11 -5.89
N VAL A 43 16.56 -21.82 -6.51
CA VAL A 43 16.04 -21.43 -7.82
C VAL A 43 14.98 -20.36 -7.59
N THR A 44 15.24 -19.15 -8.10
CA THR A 44 14.31 -18.03 -7.94
C THR A 44 13.24 -18.09 -9.02
N ILE A 45 11.97 -18.15 -8.62
CA ILE A 45 10.81 -18.02 -9.48
C ILE A 45 10.15 -16.69 -9.18
N THR A 46 10.15 -15.77 -10.13
CA THR A 46 9.54 -14.45 -9.98
C THR A 46 8.11 -14.47 -10.49
N PHE A 47 7.17 -14.05 -9.63
CA PHE A 47 5.78 -13.84 -10.02
C PHE A 47 5.56 -12.36 -10.31
N SER A 48 5.16 -12.04 -11.53
CA SER A 48 4.73 -10.70 -11.93
C SER A 48 3.33 -10.41 -11.37
N ARG A 49 3.01 -9.12 -11.26
CA ARG A 49 1.63 -8.71 -10.98
C ARG A 49 0.73 -9.11 -12.16
N LEU A 50 -0.52 -9.43 -11.85
CA LEU A 50 -1.53 -9.67 -12.87
C LEU A 50 -1.79 -8.38 -13.66
N THR A 51 -2.16 -8.52 -14.93
CA THR A 51 -2.65 -7.38 -15.71
C THR A 51 -4.06 -6.96 -15.25
N ASP A 52 -4.45 -5.72 -15.53
CA ASP A 52 -5.82 -5.26 -15.21
C ASP A 52 -6.87 -6.16 -15.91
N GLN A 53 -6.53 -6.70 -17.09
CA GLN A 53 -7.40 -7.62 -17.83
C GLN A 53 -7.54 -8.97 -17.14
N ASP A 54 -6.42 -9.59 -16.70
CA ASP A 54 -6.45 -10.88 -15.99
C ASP A 54 -7.26 -10.79 -14.71
N VAL A 55 -7.12 -9.66 -13.96
CA VAL A 55 -7.91 -9.40 -12.75
C VAL A 55 -9.37 -9.23 -13.08
N ALA A 56 -9.72 -8.46 -14.12
CA ALA A 56 -11.10 -8.26 -14.52
C ALA A 56 -11.76 -9.58 -14.96
N GLU A 57 -11.08 -10.39 -15.78
CA GLU A 57 -11.57 -11.70 -16.20
C GLU A 57 -11.82 -12.64 -15.02
N SER A 58 -10.89 -12.66 -14.04
CA SER A 58 -11.06 -13.43 -12.81
C SER A 58 -12.30 -13.00 -12.01
N LEU A 59 -12.51 -11.69 -11.83
CA LEU A 59 -13.68 -11.15 -11.14
C LEU A 59 -14.99 -11.45 -11.87
N ILE A 60 -15.00 -11.35 -13.21
CA ILE A 60 -16.17 -11.69 -14.04
C ILE A 60 -16.51 -13.18 -13.88
N SER A 61 -15.52 -14.05 -13.85
CA SER A 61 -15.73 -15.49 -13.61
C SER A 61 -16.30 -15.77 -12.21
N GLU A 62 -16.05 -14.88 -11.24
CA GLU A 62 -16.60 -14.92 -9.88
C GLU A 62 -18.00 -14.26 -9.78
N GLY A 63 -18.56 -13.77 -10.91
CA GLY A 63 -19.90 -13.20 -10.98
C GLY A 63 -19.98 -11.68 -10.80
N VAL A 64 -18.87 -10.97 -10.85
CA VAL A 64 -18.85 -9.50 -10.81
C VAL A 64 -19.24 -8.93 -12.17
N PHE A 65 -20.05 -7.88 -12.19
CA PHE A 65 -20.44 -7.20 -13.45
C PHE A 65 -19.20 -6.63 -14.19
N PRO A 66 -19.13 -6.73 -15.53
CA PRO A 66 -17.94 -6.33 -16.31
C PRO A 66 -17.45 -4.91 -16.06
N ASP A 67 -18.33 -3.93 -15.98
CA ASP A 67 -17.98 -2.52 -15.75
C ASP A 67 -17.35 -2.33 -14.35
N THR A 68 -17.92 -2.98 -13.34
CA THR A 68 -17.37 -2.98 -11.97
C THR A 68 -16.04 -3.71 -11.93
N ALA A 69 -15.93 -4.87 -12.60
CA ALA A 69 -14.71 -5.66 -12.64
C ALA A 69 -13.54 -4.88 -13.27
N LEU A 70 -13.75 -4.16 -14.37
CA LEU A 70 -12.76 -3.31 -15.00
C LEU A 70 -12.30 -2.14 -14.10
N THR A 71 -13.26 -1.47 -13.46
CA THR A 71 -12.96 -0.37 -12.53
C THR A 71 -12.14 -0.85 -11.35
N VAL A 72 -12.55 -1.96 -10.74
CA VAL A 72 -11.88 -2.57 -9.59
C VAL A 72 -10.51 -3.13 -9.98
N ALA A 73 -10.38 -3.75 -11.15
CA ALA A 73 -9.10 -4.27 -11.63
C ALA A 73 -8.03 -3.18 -11.71
N LYS A 74 -8.37 -2.03 -12.31
CA LYS A 74 -7.47 -0.86 -12.38
C LYS A 74 -7.06 -0.37 -10.99
N ALA A 75 -7.99 -0.32 -10.03
CA ALA A 75 -7.74 0.12 -8.67
C ALA A 75 -6.94 -0.90 -7.83
N SER A 76 -6.98 -2.19 -8.20
CA SER A 76 -6.32 -3.28 -7.49
C SER A 76 -4.81 -3.37 -7.72
N GLN A 77 -4.30 -2.74 -8.79
CA GLN A 77 -2.89 -2.76 -9.18
C GLN A 77 -2.33 -4.18 -9.38
N GLY A 78 -3.12 -5.07 -10.00
CA GLY A 78 -2.74 -6.45 -10.27
C GLY A 78 -2.76 -7.38 -9.04
N ASN A 79 -3.41 -6.98 -7.96
CA ASN A 79 -3.62 -7.81 -6.77
C ASN A 79 -5.08 -8.29 -6.71
N LEU A 80 -5.30 -9.59 -6.98
CA LEU A 80 -6.64 -10.17 -7.05
C LEU A 80 -7.36 -10.19 -5.70
N ASP A 81 -6.66 -10.45 -4.58
CA ASP A 81 -7.27 -10.43 -3.25
C ASP A 81 -7.74 -9.02 -2.88
N ARG A 82 -6.94 -8.01 -3.24
CA ARG A 82 -7.36 -6.62 -3.11
C ARG A 82 -8.56 -6.30 -4.01
N ALA A 83 -8.58 -6.80 -5.23
CA ALA A 83 -9.70 -6.62 -6.14
C ALA A 83 -11.01 -7.17 -5.54
N ARG A 84 -10.98 -8.36 -4.95
CA ARG A 84 -12.14 -8.95 -4.26
C ARG A 84 -12.62 -8.09 -3.09
N LEU A 85 -11.69 -7.50 -2.32
CA LEU A 85 -12.04 -6.57 -1.24
C LEU A 85 -12.69 -5.29 -1.80
N LEU A 86 -12.18 -4.74 -2.90
CA LEU A 86 -12.75 -3.56 -3.55
C LEU A 86 -14.16 -3.79 -4.09
N VAL A 87 -14.49 -5.00 -4.55
CA VAL A 87 -15.86 -5.36 -4.97
C VAL A 87 -16.83 -5.31 -3.79
N THR A 88 -16.39 -5.75 -2.61
CA THR A 88 -17.25 -5.86 -1.42
C THR A 88 -17.31 -4.58 -0.59
N ASP A 89 -16.31 -3.70 -0.69
CA ASP A 89 -16.18 -2.48 0.10
C ASP A 89 -16.16 -1.23 -0.79
N SER A 90 -17.30 -0.58 -0.95
CA SER A 90 -17.44 0.66 -1.72
C SER A 90 -16.66 1.84 -1.13
N HIS A 91 -16.37 1.83 0.18
CA HIS A 91 -15.53 2.86 0.81
C HIS A 91 -14.08 2.71 0.41
N LEU A 92 -13.61 1.48 0.27
CA LEU A 92 -12.25 1.20 -0.20
C LEU A 92 -12.05 1.70 -1.63
N LEU A 93 -13.03 1.48 -2.51
CA LEU A 93 -12.99 1.98 -3.89
C LEU A 93 -12.94 3.50 -3.93
N ARG A 94 -13.81 4.20 -3.17
CA ARG A 94 -13.80 5.67 -3.09
C ARG A 94 -12.46 6.21 -2.58
N ARG A 95 -11.82 5.56 -1.60
CA ARG A 95 -10.49 5.94 -1.14
C ARG A 95 -9.46 5.85 -2.27
N GLN A 96 -9.51 4.77 -3.08
CA GLN A 96 -8.61 4.63 -4.23
C GLN A 96 -8.84 5.74 -5.27
N GLU A 97 -10.08 6.07 -5.57
CA GLU A 97 -10.44 7.17 -6.48
C GLU A 97 -9.95 8.53 -5.97
N SER A 98 -10.04 8.78 -4.66
CA SER A 98 -9.53 10.03 -4.08
C SER A 98 -8.03 10.20 -4.25
N PHE A 99 -7.25 9.12 -4.16
CA PHE A 99 -5.82 9.16 -4.45
C PHE A 99 -5.53 9.33 -5.95
N ALA A 100 -6.31 8.69 -6.83
CA ALA A 100 -6.15 8.83 -8.27
C ALA A 100 -6.37 10.28 -8.75
N THR A 101 -7.22 11.03 -8.05
CA THR A 101 -7.54 12.42 -8.41
C THR A 101 -6.60 13.47 -7.81
N ILE A 102 -5.65 13.10 -6.95
CA ILE A 102 -4.75 14.05 -6.26
C ILE A 102 -4.05 14.96 -7.26
N ALA A 103 -3.44 14.39 -8.31
CA ALA A 103 -2.69 15.18 -9.31
C ALA A 103 -3.54 16.27 -9.98
N MET A 104 -4.82 16.01 -10.19
CA MET A 104 -5.76 16.99 -10.77
C MET A 104 -6.23 18.05 -9.75
N ARG A 105 -6.14 17.75 -8.45
CA ARG A 105 -6.58 18.61 -7.35
C ARG A 105 -5.46 19.50 -6.81
N LEU A 106 -4.22 19.17 -7.10
CA LEU A 106 -3.08 20.05 -6.82
C LEU A 106 -3.17 21.29 -7.71
N ASP A 107 -2.98 22.47 -7.13
CA ASP A 107 -3.05 23.77 -7.80
C ASP A 107 -1.77 24.60 -7.60
N GLY A 108 -0.68 23.96 -7.12
CA GLY A 108 0.58 24.61 -6.78
C GLY A 108 0.54 25.37 -5.44
N THR A 109 -0.60 25.41 -4.74
CA THR A 109 -0.71 26.12 -3.45
C THR A 109 -0.59 25.14 -2.25
N GLY A 110 0.02 25.65 -1.16
CA GLY A 110 0.04 24.92 0.11
C GLY A 110 -1.37 24.70 0.71
N ALA A 111 -2.34 25.55 0.37
CA ALA A 111 -3.72 25.42 0.85
C ALA A 111 -4.40 24.19 0.29
N ALA A 112 -4.26 23.89 -1.00
CA ALA A 112 -4.75 22.66 -1.61
C ALA A 112 -4.11 21.42 -0.97
N VAL A 113 -2.80 21.46 -0.74
CA VAL A 113 -2.07 20.36 -0.09
C VAL A 113 -2.61 20.09 1.30
N VAL A 114 -2.80 21.11 2.13
CA VAL A 114 -3.35 20.96 3.50
C VAL A 114 -4.72 20.29 3.46
N LYS A 115 -5.59 20.73 2.56
CA LYS A 115 -6.93 20.15 2.40
C LYS A 115 -6.88 18.70 1.98
N ILE A 116 -6.07 18.37 0.97
CA ILE A 116 -5.93 16.99 0.46
C ILE A 116 -5.39 16.07 1.56
N VAL A 117 -4.35 16.51 2.30
CA VAL A 117 -3.77 15.71 3.40
C VAL A 117 -4.79 15.49 4.51
N ALA A 118 -5.57 16.50 4.89
CA ALA A 118 -6.62 16.36 5.91
C ALA A 118 -7.67 15.31 5.50
N GLU A 119 -8.13 15.35 4.24
CA GLU A 119 -9.08 14.36 3.69
C GLU A 119 -8.49 12.94 3.68
N ILE A 120 -7.22 12.78 3.29
CA ILE A 120 -6.54 11.47 3.33
C ILE A 120 -6.48 10.92 4.75
N VAL A 121 -6.07 11.74 5.72
CA VAL A 121 -5.97 11.34 7.14
C VAL A 121 -7.34 10.92 7.67
N GLU A 122 -8.39 11.69 7.38
CA GLU A 122 -9.76 11.35 7.77
C GLU A 122 -10.21 10.00 7.17
N GLN A 123 -9.92 9.75 5.90
CA GLN A 123 -10.23 8.47 5.24
C GLN A 123 -9.47 7.29 5.87
N LEU A 124 -8.23 7.50 6.29
CA LEU A 124 -7.45 6.49 7.00
C LEU A 124 -8.04 6.19 8.38
N ASP A 125 -8.51 7.22 9.10
CA ASP A 125 -9.17 7.06 10.40
C ASP A 125 -10.50 6.32 10.26
N GLN A 126 -11.28 6.64 9.23
CA GLN A 126 -12.51 5.91 8.90
C GLN A 126 -12.22 4.44 8.55
N ALA A 127 -11.18 4.16 7.76
CA ALA A 127 -10.77 2.78 7.45
C ALA A 127 -10.35 1.99 8.70
N ALA A 128 -9.75 2.67 9.67
CA ALA A 128 -9.30 2.06 10.92
C ALA A 128 -10.45 1.84 11.94
N SER A 129 -11.60 2.49 11.78
CA SER A 129 -12.67 2.51 12.78
C SER A 129 -13.21 1.13 13.13
N ALA A 130 -13.47 0.27 12.15
CA ALA A 130 -13.95 -1.09 12.37
C ALA A 130 -12.95 -1.95 13.16
N LEU A 131 -11.65 -1.77 12.88
CA LEU A 131 -10.58 -2.44 13.61
C LEU A 131 -10.47 -1.91 15.05
N GLN A 132 -10.63 -0.61 15.26
CA GLN A 132 -10.63 0.00 16.59
C GLN A 132 -11.79 -0.52 17.46
N ILE A 133 -13.00 -0.60 16.92
CA ILE A 133 -14.17 -1.17 17.62
C ILE A 133 -13.90 -2.63 18.03
N ARG A 134 -13.27 -3.41 17.16
CA ARG A 134 -12.88 -4.79 17.51
C ARG A 134 -11.85 -4.81 18.64
N HIS A 135 -10.85 -3.94 18.60
CA HIS A 135 -9.82 -3.82 19.63
C HIS A 135 -10.39 -3.42 20.98
N GLU A 136 -11.33 -2.46 21.00
CA GLU A 136 -12.02 -2.04 22.22
C GLU A 136 -12.81 -3.19 22.85
N ARG A 137 -13.48 -3.99 22.02
CA ARG A 137 -14.21 -5.18 22.49
C ARG A 137 -13.26 -6.22 23.10
N GLU A 138 -12.14 -6.53 22.44
CA GLU A 138 -11.14 -7.46 22.97
C GLU A 138 -10.55 -6.99 24.31
N ILE A 139 -10.31 -5.69 24.47
CA ILE A 139 -9.83 -5.12 25.74
C ILE A 139 -10.90 -5.27 26.83
N LYS A 140 -12.16 -4.95 26.53
CA LYS A 140 -13.26 -5.08 27.46
C LYS A 140 -13.46 -6.52 27.90
N GLU A 141 -13.46 -7.48 26.98
CA GLU A 141 -13.57 -8.90 27.30
C GLU A 141 -12.41 -9.39 28.19
N LEU A 142 -11.20 -8.86 27.99
CA LEU A 142 -10.07 -9.14 28.87
C LEU A 142 -10.30 -8.57 30.29
N GLU A 143 -10.76 -7.32 30.40
CA GLU A 143 -11.04 -6.66 31.66
C GLU A 143 -12.14 -7.39 32.45
N ASP A 144 -13.21 -7.78 31.79
CA ASP A 144 -14.29 -8.57 32.37
C ASP A 144 -13.79 -9.92 32.90
N ARG A 145 -12.93 -10.62 32.14
CA ARG A 145 -12.31 -11.86 32.56
C ARG A 145 -11.41 -11.69 33.77
N VAL A 146 -10.57 -10.68 33.79
CA VAL A 146 -9.69 -10.35 34.91
C VAL A 146 -10.50 -10.03 36.18
N ALA A 147 -11.61 -9.30 36.02
CA ALA A 147 -12.52 -9.00 37.13
C ALA A 147 -13.16 -10.26 37.75
N LEU A 148 -13.48 -11.26 36.91
CA LEU A 148 -14.07 -12.53 37.34
C LEU A 148 -13.06 -13.50 37.97
N THR A 149 -11.83 -13.56 37.43
CA THR A 149 -10.84 -14.56 37.86
C THR A 149 -9.86 -14.06 38.91
N GLY A 150 -9.81 -12.75 39.16
CA GLY A 150 -8.83 -12.11 40.06
C GLY A 150 -7.38 -12.16 39.57
N GLU A 151 -7.15 -12.65 38.32
CA GLU A 151 -5.82 -12.68 37.73
C GLU A 151 -5.29 -11.29 37.47
N ARG A 152 -4.17 -10.93 38.10
CA ARG A 152 -3.54 -9.63 37.92
C ARG A 152 -2.90 -9.49 36.54
N GLY A 153 -3.61 -8.81 35.61
CA GLY A 153 -2.97 -7.99 34.56
C GLY A 153 -2.11 -8.65 33.50
N SER A 154 -2.01 -9.96 33.44
CA SER A 154 -1.20 -10.63 32.42
C SER A 154 -1.88 -10.57 31.05
N GLY A 155 -1.29 -9.85 30.10
CA GLY A 155 -1.72 -9.86 28.71
C GLY A 155 -2.21 -8.51 28.18
N ARG A 156 -2.69 -7.56 28.99
CA ARG A 156 -3.17 -6.26 28.49
C ARG A 156 -2.11 -5.52 27.66
N LYS A 157 -0.87 -5.45 28.14
CA LYS A 157 0.23 -4.81 27.42
C LYS A 157 0.48 -5.51 26.07
N THR A 158 0.51 -6.82 26.06
CA THR A 158 0.74 -7.62 24.84
C THR A 158 -0.37 -7.40 23.82
N ILE A 159 -1.63 -7.36 24.25
CA ILE A 159 -2.80 -7.08 23.39
C ILE A 159 -2.72 -5.66 22.86
N THR A 160 -2.48 -4.67 23.72
CA THR A 160 -2.36 -3.27 23.29
C THR A 160 -1.22 -3.05 22.29
N ASP A 161 -0.08 -3.70 22.49
CA ASP A 161 1.06 -3.62 21.56
C ASP A 161 0.76 -4.34 20.23
N ARG A 162 -0.05 -5.42 20.25
CA ARG A 162 -0.56 -6.06 19.04
C ARG A 162 -1.51 -5.12 18.30
N HIS A 163 -2.48 -4.53 18.99
CA HIS A 163 -3.47 -3.59 18.42
C HIS A 163 -2.78 -2.39 17.75
N LYS A 164 -1.77 -1.78 18.39
CA LYS A 164 -0.99 -0.70 17.80
C LYS A 164 -0.29 -1.12 16.50
N ARG A 165 0.26 -2.35 16.47
CA ARG A 165 0.91 -2.87 15.26
C ARG A 165 -0.09 -3.13 14.14
N GLU A 166 -1.27 -3.69 14.47
CA GLU A 166 -2.34 -3.97 13.49
C GLU A 166 -2.88 -2.66 12.88
N LEU A 167 -3.19 -1.66 13.71
CA LEU A 167 -3.62 -0.34 13.24
C LEU A 167 -2.57 0.33 12.35
N ARG A 168 -1.32 0.29 12.79
CA ARG A 168 -0.23 0.86 12.00
C ARG A 168 -0.06 0.14 10.66
N LYS A 169 -0.13 -1.19 10.66
CA LYS A 169 -0.05 -1.98 9.43
C LYS A 169 -1.18 -1.60 8.48
N LEU A 170 -2.43 -1.56 8.96
CA LEU A 170 -3.60 -1.17 8.16
C LEU A 170 -3.38 0.20 7.50
N ARG A 171 -3.03 1.23 8.28
CA ARG A 171 -2.79 2.60 7.77
C ARG A 171 -1.66 2.64 6.74
N THR A 172 -0.56 1.94 7.03
CA THR A 172 0.59 1.86 6.12
C THR A 172 0.21 1.18 4.81
N ASP A 173 -0.56 0.09 4.85
CA ASP A 173 -0.98 -0.65 3.67
C ASP A 173 -1.98 0.17 2.82
N GLU A 174 -2.91 0.89 3.45
CA GLU A 174 -3.82 1.83 2.78
C GLU A 174 -3.05 2.97 2.10
N LEU A 175 -2.11 3.61 2.81
CA LEU A 175 -1.28 4.67 2.23
C LEU A 175 -0.42 4.18 1.07
N ARG A 176 0.21 3.03 1.20
CA ARG A 176 1.01 2.42 0.11
C ARG A 176 0.18 2.22 -1.13
N SER A 177 -1.02 1.68 -0.96
CA SER A 177 -1.91 1.43 -2.07
C SER A 177 -2.42 2.72 -2.70
N GLY A 178 -2.84 3.69 -1.89
CA GLY A 178 -3.30 4.98 -2.37
C GLY A 178 -2.20 5.76 -3.11
N LEU A 179 -1.01 5.86 -2.52
CA LEU A 179 0.14 6.49 -3.16
C LEU A 179 0.58 5.75 -4.43
N GLY A 180 0.45 4.41 -4.48
CA GLY A 180 0.66 3.65 -5.70
C GLY A 180 -0.33 4.03 -6.80
N GLN A 181 -1.60 4.28 -6.45
CA GLN A 181 -2.61 4.77 -7.41
C GLN A 181 -2.29 6.20 -7.88
N PHE A 182 -1.83 7.06 -6.99
CA PHE A 182 -1.36 8.40 -7.35
C PHE A 182 -0.17 8.35 -8.33
N ALA A 183 0.84 7.50 -8.06
CA ALA A 183 1.95 7.29 -8.99
C ALA A 183 1.49 6.75 -10.35
N LYS A 184 0.51 5.84 -10.37
CA LYS A 184 -0.07 5.30 -11.59
C LYS A 184 -0.70 6.41 -12.44
N THR A 185 -1.42 7.37 -11.84
CA THR A 185 -2.00 8.50 -12.56
C THR A 185 -0.95 9.29 -13.35
N TYR A 186 0.19 9.58 -12.74
CA TYR A 186 1.31 10.24 -13.43
C TYR A 186 1.93 9.36 -14.51
N SER A 187 2.09 8.06 -14.24
CA SER A 187 2.64 7.11 -15.21
C SER A 187 1.75 6.98 -16.44
N ASP A 188 0.43 6.87 -16.24
CA ASP A 188 -0.55 6.79 -17.33
C ASP A 188 -0.51 8.06 -18.20
N LEU A 189 -0.29 9.23 -17.60
CA LEU A 189 -0.16 10.48 -18.33
C LEU A 189 1.08 10.50 -19.24
N ILE A 190 2.25 10.11 -18.72
CA ILE A 190 3.48 10.02 -19.54
C ILE A 190 3.32 9.04 -20.69
N CYS A 191 2.69 7.89 -20.43
CA CYS A 191 2.44 6.90 -21.47
C CYS A 191 1.49 7.40 -22.55
N ALA A 192 0.49 8.22 -22.18
CA ALA A 192 -0.46 8.79 -23.12
C ALA A 192 0.13 9.94 -23.94
N GLN A 193 1.08 10.67 -23.40
CA GLN A 193 1.71 11.84 -24.00
C GLN A 193 3.24 11.82 -23.82
N PRO A 194 3.99 11.06 -24.65
CA PRO A 194 5.44 10.91 -24.50
C PRO A 194 6.24 12.22 -24.69
N ASP A 195 5.69 13.16 -25.46
CA ASP A 195 6.34 14.43 -25.80
C ASP A 195 5.98 15.56 -24.81
N LEU A 196 5.53 15.23 -23.60
CA LEU A 196 5.15 16.21 -22.60
C LEU A 196 6.36 17.02 -22.15
N SER A 197 6.28 18.37 -22.21
CA SER A 197 7.36 19.28 -21.80
C SER A 197 7.80 19.07 -20.34
N ASP A 198 6.87 18.66 -19.48
CA ASP A 198 7.06 18.53 -18.05
C ASP A 198 7.30 17.05 -17.64
N GLY A 199 7.66 16.19 -18.60
CA GLY A 199 7.87 14.74 -18.38
C GLY A 199 8.94 14.44 -17.33
N GLU A 200 10.00 15.27 -17.22
CA GLU A 200 11.04 15.10 -16.19
C GLU A 200 10.51 15.40 -14.79
N GLU A 201 9.68 16.43 -14.62
CA GLU A 201 9.08 16.78 -13.33
C GLU A 201 8.13 15.68 -12.86
N ILE A 202 7.33 15.13 -13.77
CA ILE A 202 6.42 14.03 -13.48
C ILE A 202 7.20 12.75 -13.11
N MET A 203 8.27 12.46 -13.83
CA MET A 203 9.13 11.32 -13.51
C MET A 203 9.78 11.47 -12.13
N HIS A 204 10.24 12.67 -11.79
CA HIS A 204 10.76 12.98 -10.47
C HIS A 204 9.68 12.83 -9.38
N ALA A 205 8.45 13.27 -9.64
CA ALA A 205 7.33 13.09 -8.72
C ALA A 205 7.03 11.58 -8.47
N ILE A 206 7.03 10.75 -9.51
CA ILE A 206 6.87 9.30 -9.37
C ILE A 206 7.99 8.71 -8.47
N GLN A 207 9.23 9.12 -8.66
CA GLN A 207 10.35 8.67 -7.81
C GLN A 207 10.17 9.10 -6.35
N LEU A 208 9.72 10.34 -6.09
CA LEU A 208 9.41 10.84 -4.76
C LEU A 208 8.28 10.05 -4.09
N ILE A 209 7.23 9.71 -4.83
CA ILE A 209 6.14 8.88 -4.34
C ILE A 209 6.67 7.50 -3.91
N HIS A 210 7.44 6.83 -4.76
CA HIS A 210 8.04 5.53 -4.44
C HIS A 210 8.98 5.58 -3.23
N LYS A 211 9.79 6.65 -3.12
CA LYS A 211 10.64 6.89 -1.95
C LYS A 211 9.80 7.06 -0.68
N THR A 212 8.71 7.81 -0.76
CA THR A 212 7.78 8.00 0.38
C THR A 212 7.14 6.67 0.77
N ILE A 213 6.64 5.88 -0.18
CA ILE A 213 6.09 4.53 0.06
C ILE A 213 7.10 3.65 0.81
N SER A 214 8.37 3.68 0.40
CA SER A 214 9.42 2.88 1.04
C SER A 214 9.71 3.34 2.47
N SER A 215 9.55 4.64 2.77
CA SER A 215 9.79 5.21 4.10
C SER A 215 8.67 4.97 5.11
N LEU A 216 7.44 4.68 4.67
CA LEU A 216 6.27 4.49 5.54
C LEU A 216 6.45 3.37 6.58
N GLY A 217 7.32 2.39 6.31
CA GLY A 217 7.66 1.31 7.26
C GLY A 217 8.57 1.73 8.42
N LEU A 218 9.22 2.92 8.35
CA LEU A 218 10.34 3.35 9.21
C LEU A 218 9.94 4.35 10.31
N ASN A 219 8.80 4.23 10.96
CA ASN A 219 8.33 5.18 12.00
C ASN A 219 8.11 6.63 11.50
N THR A 220 7.82 6.81 10.24
CA THR A 220 7.58 8.12 9.63
C THR A 220 6.25 8.70 10.12
N ASN A 221 6.20 10.00 10.40
CA ASN A 221 4.96 10.72 10.60
C ASN A 221 4.22 10.82 9.25
N GLU A 222 3.09 10.13 9.12
CA GLU A 222 2.32 10.02 7.88
C GLU A 222 1.90 11.39 7.34
N THR A 223 1.36 12.25 8.21
CA THR A 223 0.88 13.59 7.83
C THR A 223 2.02 14.47 7.31
N LEU A 224 3.16 14.46 8.01
CA LEU A 224 4.32 15.25 7.58
C LEU A 224 4.90 14.72 6.25
N ALA A 225 4.96 13.40 6.08
CA ALA A 225 5.44 12.78 4.85
C ALA A 225 4.54 13.13 3.66
N LEU A 226 3.21 13.13 3.84
CA LEU A 226 2.24 13.51 2.81
C LEU A 226 2.38 14.99 2.44
N HIS A 227 2.50 15.90 3.41
CA HIS A 227 2.73 17.32 3.12
C HIS A 227 4.03 17.52 2.34
N ALA A 228 5.14 16.91 2.80
CA ALA A 228 6.44 17.04 2.14
C ALA A 228 6.45 16.45 0.72
N LEU A 229 5.67 15.42 0.47
CA LEU A 229 5.50 14.83 -0.85
C LEU A 229 4.66 15.73 -1.75
N LEU A 230 3.43 16.06 -1.34
CA LEU A 230 2.47 16.75 -2.21
C LEU A 230 2.89 18.18 -2.56
N LEU A 231 3.65 18.87 -1.70
CA LEU A 231 4.27 20.17 -1.99
C LEU A 231 5.31 20.12 -3.13
N LYS A 232 5.81 18.93 -3.47
CA LYS A 232 6.82 18.73 -4.52
C LYS A 232 6.26 18.08 -5.78
N CYS A 233 4.99 17.71 -5.76
CA CYS A 233 4.34 17.08 -6.90
C CYS A 233 3.72 18.15 -7.81
N PRO A 234 3.94 18.08 -9.14
CA PRO A 234 3.34 19.00 -10.10
C PRO A 234 1.83 18.78 -10.18
N SER A 235 1.10 19.86 -10.49
CA SER A 235 -0.32 19.84 -10.78
C SER A 235 -0.57 19.48 -12.24
N LEU A 236 -1.48 18.54 -12.53
CA LEU A 236 -1.90 18.28 -13.92
C LEU A 236 -2.64 19.46 -14.55
N SER A 237 -3.24 20.36 -13.75
CA SER A 237 -3.87 21.58 -14.25
C SER A 237 -2.86 22.59 -14.79
N GLU A 238 -1.65 22.63 -14.24
CA GLU A 238 -0.56 23.48 -14.75
C GLU A 238 0.07 22.88 -16.00
N VAL A 239 0.28 21.57 -16.03
CA VAL A 239 0.74 20.84 -17.22
C VAL A 239 -0.19 21.06 -18.41
N SER A 240 -1.51 21.01 -18.22
CA SER A 240 -2.48 21.28 -19.29
C SER A 240 -2.50 22.74 -19.74
N ARG A 241 -2.23 23.71 -18.88
CA ARG A 241 -2.18 25.14 -19.24
C ARG A 241 -0.97 25.47 -20.10
N ASN A 242 0.18 24.85 -19.83
CA ASN A 242 1.39 25.04 -20.63
C ASN A 242 1.20 24.55 -22.07
N ILE A 243 0.40 23.47 -22.29
CA ILE A 243 0.06 22.98 -23.63
C ILE A 243 -0.79 24.02 -24.39
N THR A 244 -1.74 24.67 -23.74
CA THR A 244 -2.63 25.66 -24.38
C THR A 244 -1.88 26.95 -24.72
N SER A 245 -0.84 27.34 -23.97
CA SER A 245 -0.03 28.52 -24.21
C SER A 245 1.02 28.35 -25.31
N LEU A 246 1.34 27.14 -25.73
CA LEU A 246 2.31 26.83 -26.80
C LEU A 246 1.64 26.64 -28.17
N VAL A 247 0.30 26.55 -28.23
CA VAL A 247 -0.50 26.37 -29.46
C VAL A 247 -1.24 27.63 -29.86
N GLY A 248 -1.15 28.69 -29.08
CA GLY A 248 -1.63 30.05 -29.40
C GLY A 248 -0.47 30.99 -29.70
#